data_37ef61674d313309cc1ab00bddc33da2
#
_entry.id   37ef61674d313309cc1ab00bddc33da2
#
_cell.length_a   1.000
_cell.length_b   1.000
_cell.length_c   1.000
_cell.angle_alpha   90.00
_cell.angle_beta   90.00
_cell.angle_gamma   90.00
#
_symmetry.space_group_name_H-M   'P 1'
#
loop_
_entity.id
_entity.type
_entity.pdbx_description
1 polymer ?
#
loop_
_entity_poly.entity_id
_entity_poly.type
_entity_poly.pdbx_seq_one_letter_code
_entity_poly.pdbx_strand_id
1 'polypeptide(L)'
;MLWLAGFVLLATLGSSSQVTAPIVEIKPPDLDMILQRLEDTPHQDPAQSQPYKVTREYKLFRGYGQQPTSEVTAEIDFIPPGTMTYKIIKARGNSLGERIVRELLSRETDSVGRKHDTEISRANYDFVFLRRQNFGIVPEYVFAIFPKRKEKYLLRGQVWVDAASFRIRRVEGVPAKIPSFWLKDIHLTLQFAEEGGMWLPVTFDGIATIRLFGEYTLTGLNTRSSETLSDPPK
;
A
#
# COMPACT_ATOMS: atom_id res chain seq x y z
N MET A 1 -21.23 58.53 64.68
CA MET A 1 -20.17 59.37 64.14
C MET A 1 -19.47 58.66 63.00
N LEU A 2 -19.57 59.27 61.85
CA LEU A 2 -19.05 58.78 60.55
C LEU A 2 -17.54 58.55 60.52
N TRP A 3 -17.10 57.62 59.70
CA TRP A 3 -15.97 57.88 58.78
C TRP A 3 -16.06 56.93 57.59
N LEU A 4 -16.32 57.54 56.45
CA LEU A 4 -16.15 56.95 55.11
C LEU A 4 -14.65 56.88 54.76
N ALA A 5 -14.14 55.79 54.31
CA ALA A 5 -12.87 55.69 53.60
C ALA A 5 -13.12 55.13 52.20
N GLY A 6 -13.00 56.03 51.22
CA GLY A 6 -13.12 55.70 49.80
C GLY A 6 -11.94 54.85 49.30
N PHE A 7 -12.22 53.76 48.65
CA PHE A 7 -11.25 52.94 47.92
C PHE A 7 -11.28 53.33 46.46
N VAL A 8 -10.23 53.99 46.00
CA VAL A 8 -10.02 54.27 44.57
C VAL A 8 -9.39 53.03 43.95
N LEU A 9 -10.16 52.37 43.11
CA LEU A 9 -9.69 51.20 42.33
C LEU A 9 -9.02 51.73 41.04
N LEU A 10 -7.67 51.72 40.98
CA LEU A 10 -6.95 51.95 39.72
C LEU A 10 -7.05 50.71 38.85
N ALA A 11 -7.81 50.78 37.79
CA ALA A 11 -7.86 49.77 36.73
C ALA A 11 -6.63 49.96 35.83
N THR A 12 -5.68 49.09 35.92
CA THR A 12 -4.54 48.98 34.97
C THR A 12 -5.04 48.22 33.73
N LEU A 13 -5.21 48.93 32.63
CA LEU A 13 -5.48 48.35 31.29
C LEU A 13 -4.18 47.62 30.84
N GLY A 14 -4.10 46.31 31.07
CA GLY A 14 -3.09 45.45 30.50
C GLY A 14 -3.38 45.26 29.01
N SER A 15 -2.59 45.91 28.14
CA SER A 15 -2.60 45.64 26.69
C SER A 15 -2.09 44.24 26.44
N SER A 16 -2.99 43.28 26.21
CA SER A 16 -2.66 41.95 25.72
C SER A 16 -2.23 42.05 24.27
N SER A 17 -0.94 42.10 24.00
CA SER A 17 -0.42 41.91 22.64
C SER A 17 -0.70 40.47 22.22
N GLN A 18 -1.73 40.28 21.43
CA GLN A 18 -1.96 39.00 20.74
C GLN A 18 -0.85 38.79 19.72
N VAL A 19 0.07 37.93 20.05
CA VAL A 19 1.05 37.40 19.08
C VAL A 19 0.28 36.51 18.11
N THR A 20 -0.15 37.11 17.02
CA THR A 20 -0.70 36.35 15.88
C THR A 20 0.48 35.60 15.26
N ALA A 21 0.59 34.30 15.55
CA ALA A 21 1.53 33.46 14.83
C ALA A 21 1.22 33.56 13.31
N PRO A 22 2.23 33.69 12.45
CA PRO A 22 2.00 33.75 11.02
C PRO A 22 1.29 32.45 10.58
N ILE A 23 0.12 32.59 9.96
CA ILE A 23 -0.53 31.49 9.25
C ILE A 23 0.41 31.18 8.10
N VAL A 24 1.19 30.10 8.23
CA VAL A 24 1.96 29.54 7.13
C VAL A 24 0.93 29.02 6.15
N GLU A 25 0.65 29.79 5.11
CA GLU A 25 -0.16 29.39 3.98
C GLU A 25 0.58 28.24 3.30
N ILE A 26 0.21 27.02 3.63
CA ILE A 26 0.75 25.82 2.99
C ILE A 26 0.20 25.83 1.58
N LYS A 27 1.01 26.32 0.62
CA LYS A 27 0.68 26.24 -0.80
C LYS A 27 0.30 24.79 -1.11
N PRO A 28 -0.86 24.54 -1.73
CA PRO A 28 -1.23 23.17 -2.11
C PRO A 28 -0.11 22.58 -2.96
N PRO A 29 0.22 21.29 -2.76
CA PRO A 29 1.27 20.65 -3.54
C PRO A 29 0.91 20.71 -5.01
N ASP A 30 1.92 20.87 -5.87
CA ASP A 30 1.76 20.76 -7.30
C ASP A 30 1.44 19.28 -7.65
N LEU A 31 0.16 19.02 -7.88
CA LEU A 31 -0.35 17.66 -8.09
C LEU A 31 0.21 17.06 -9.38
N ASP A 32 0.35 17.85 -10.43
CA ASP A 32 0.89 17.39 -11.70
C ASP A 32 2.35 16.96 -11.55
N MET A 33 3.14 17.73 -10.81
CA MET A 33 4.52 17.38 -10.50
C MET A 33 4.61 16.10 -9.66
N ILE A 34 3.75 15.94 -8.64
CA ILE A 34 3.75 14.74 -7.81
C ILE A 34 3.39 13.51 -8.64
N LEU A 35 2.34 13.59 -9.46
CA LEU A 35 1.91 12.48 -10.30
C LEU A 35 2.94 12.14 -11.38
N GLN A 36 3.59 13.15 -11.97
CA GLN A 36 4.71 12.92 -12.89
C GLN A 36 5.85 12.15 -12.21
N ARG A 37 6.29 12.60 -11.02
CA ARG A 37 7.34 11.92 -10.26
C ARG A 37 6.94 10.50 -9.85
N LEU A 38 5.69 10.30 -9.45
CA LEU A 38 5.15 8.98 -9.12
C LEU A 38 5.25 8.01 -10.32
N GLU A 39 4.97 8.50 -11.53
CA GLU A 39 5.04 7.70 -12.76
C GLU A 39 6.49 7.41 -13.19
N ASP A 40 7.39 8.37 -13.01
CA ASP A 40 8.81 8.23 -13.43
C ASP A 40 9.63 7.36 -12.46
N THR A 41 9.33 7.40 -11.16
CA THR A 41 10.13 6.75 -10.11
C THR A 41 10.26 5.23 -10.27
N PRO A 42 9.22 4.44 -10.61
CA PRO A 42 9.35 3.01 -10.79
C PRO A 42 10.34 2.61 -11.89
N HIS A 43 10.49 3.42 -12.94
CA HIS A 43 11.41 3.14 -14.04
C HIS A 43 12.89 3.24 -13.64
N GLN A 44 13.19 3.89 -12.53
CA GLN A 44 14.53 4.05 -11.97
C GLN A 44 14.87 2.99 -10.91
N ASP A 45 13.90 2.12 -10.56
CA ASP A 45 14.08 1.11 -9.52
C ASP A 45 14.82 -0.12 -10.07
N PRO A 46 15.88 -0.61 -9.39
CA PRO A 46 16.57 -1.84 -9.77
C PRO A 46 15.65 -3.06 -9.89
N ALA A 47 14.57 -3.12 -9.12
CA ALA A 47 13.56 -4.18 -9.22
C ALA A 47 12.92 -4.31 -10.62
N GLN A 48 13.04 -3.30 -11.48
CA GLN A 48 12.56 -3.34 -12.87
C GLN A 48 13.57 -3.91 -13.86
N SER A 49 14.86 -3.89 -13.52
CA SER A 49 15.96 -4.23 -14.42
C SER A 49 16.84 -5.37 -13.92
N GLN A 50 16.74 -5.74 -12.64
CA GLN A 50 17.54 -6.80 -12.04
C GLN A 50 16.67 -7.99 -11.63
N PRO A 51 17.16 -9.23 -11.83
CA PRO A 51 16.43 -10.40 -11.34
C PRO A 51 16.49 -10.45 -9.81
N TYR A 52 15.40 -10.88 -9.20
CA TYR A 52 15.36 -11.08 -7.76
C TYR A 52 14.49 -12.28 -7.39
N LYS A 53 14.76 -12.82 -6.20
CA LYS A 53 13.99 -13.89 -5.59
C LYS A 53 13.51 -13.46 -4.21
N VAL A 54 12.24 -13.69 -3.93
CA VAL A 54 11.65 -13.49 -2.61
C VAL A 54 11.00 -14.76 -2.10
N THR A 55 11.11 -15.00 -0.79
CA THR A 55 10.33 -16.01 -0.08
C THR A 55 9.21 -15.31 0.66
N ARG A 56 7.98 -15.71 0.38
CA ARG A 56 6.79 -15.10 1.00
C ARG A 56 6.01 -16.14 1.79
N GLU A 57 5.69 -15.81 3.04
CA GLU A 57 4.82 -16.61 3.90
C GLU A 57 3.41 -16.06 3.89
N TYR A 58 2.44 -16.95 3.68
CA TYR A 58 1.02 -16.63 3.72
C TYR A 58 0.34 -17.36 4.86
N LYS A 59 -0.58 -16.66 5.55
CA LYS A 59 -1.42 -17.23 6.59
C LYS A 59 -2.88 -16.90 6.31
N LEU A 60 -3.72 -17.94 6.31
CA LEU A 60 -5.17 -17.80 6.12
C LEU A 60 -5.87 -17.97 7.47
N PHE A 61 -6.67 -16.99 7.82
CA PHE A 61 -7.49 -16.99 9.03
C PHE A 61 -8.98 -17.04 8.64
N ARG A 62 -9.80 -17.66 9.47
CA ARG A 62 -11.27 -17.66 9.29
C ARG A 62 -11.88 -16.68 10.28
N GLY A 63 -12.61 -15.68 9.80
CA GLY A 63 -13.19 -14.63 10.60
C GLY A 63 -12.14 -13.94 11.49
N TYR A 64 -12.45 -13.74 12.75
CA TYR A 64 -11.55 -13.14 13.75
C TYR A 64 -10.67 -14.17 14.48
N GLY A 65 -10.47 -15.37 13.91
CA GLY A 65 -9.67 -16.42 14.52
C GLY A 65 -8.20 -15.98 14.70
N GLN A 66 -7.62 -16.26 15.87
CA GLN A 66 -6.23 -15.92 16.16
C GLN A 66 -5.23 -16.95 15.61
N GLN A 67 -5.69 -18.16 15.31
CA GLN A 67 -4.85 -19.21 14.74
C GLN A 67 -5.11 -19.35 13.23
N PRO A 68 -4.07 -19.44 12.41
CA PRO A 68 -4.25 -19.64 10.98
C PRO A 68 -4.83 -21.03 10.71
N THR A 69 -5.79 -21.09 9.81
CA THR A 69 -6.36 -22.36 9.31
C THR A 69 -5.49 -22.99 8.22
N SER A 70 -4.59 -22.20 7.65
CA SER A 70 -3.64 -22.64 6.65
C SER A 70 -2.41 -21.73 6.62
N GLU A 71 -1.24 -22.31 6.39
CA GLU A 71 0.03 -21.61 6.20
C GLU A 71 0.67 -22.11 4.90
N VAL A 72 1.13 -21.17 4.06
CA VAL A 72 1.73 -21.48 2.77
C VAL A 72 2.98 -20.65 2.59
N THR A 73 4.08 -21.28 2.21
CA THR A 73 5.33 -20.59 1.85
C THR A 73 5.59 -20.77 0.36
N ALA A 74 5.85 -19.68 -0.32
CA ALA A 74 6.18 -19.67 -1.74
C ALA A 74 7.52 -18.99 -2.00
N GLU A 75 8.28 -19.52 -2.93
CA GLU A 75 9.37 -18.80 -3.60
C GLU A 75 8.82 -18.15 -4.86
N ILE A 76 9.22 -16.91 -5.09
CA ILE A 76 8.81 -16.09 -6.23
C ILE A 76 10.10 -15.60 -6.88
N ASP A 77 10.27 -15.92 -8.15
CA ASP A 77 11.41 -15.50 -8.97
C ASP A 77 10.93 -14.48 -9.99
N PHE A 78 11.58 -13.34 -10.04
CA PHE A 78 11.35 -12.32 -11.06
C PHE A 78 12.58 -12.19 -11.96
N ILE A 79 12.36 -12.24 -13.27
CA ILE A 79 13.37 -12.08 -14.31
C ILE A 79 12.91 -10.97 -15.27
N PRO A 80 13.63 -9.84 -15.36
CA PRO A 80 13.32 -8.78 -16.29
C PRO A 80 13.29 -9.25 -17.75
N PRO A 81 12.50 -8.62 -18.63
CA PRO A 81 11.70 -7.42 -18.40
C PRO A 81 10.31 -7.66 -17.85
N GLY A 82 9.88 -8.88 -17.58
CA GLY A 82 8.51 -9.12 -17.14
C GLY A 82 8.15 -10.60 -17.03
N THR A 83 9.09 -11.46 -16.68
CA THR A 83 8.82 -12.87 -16.37
C THR A 83 8.81 -13.05 -14.86
N MET A 84 7.72 -13.57 -14.33
CA MET A 84 7.58 -13.94 -12.95
C MET A 84 7.15 -15.41 -12.88
N THR A 85 7.81 -16.17 -12.01
CA THR A 85 7.47 -17.55 -11.72
C THR A 85 7.33 -17.74 -10.22
N TYR A 86 6.60 -18.76 -9.79
CA TYR A 86 6.49 -19.08 -8.38
C TYR A 86 6.47 -20.58 -8.15
N LYS A 87 6.90 -20.98 -6.95
CA LYS A 87 6.86 -22.36 -6.46
C LYS A 87 6.36 -22.37 -5.02
N ILE A 88 5.33 -23.17 -4.74
CA ILE A 88 4.95 -23.47 -3.36
C ILE A 88 5.95 -24.44 -2.80
N ILE A 89 6.70 -24.05 -1.75
CA ILE A 89 7.72 -24.87 -1.10
C ILE A 89 7.20 -25.56 0.15
N LYS A 90 6.13 -25.01 0.75
CA LYS A 90 5.50 -25.59 1.95
C LYS A 90 4.04 -25.19 2.02
N ALA A 91 3.19 -26.13 2.37
CA ALA A 91 1.80 -25.88 2.70
C ALA A 91 1.38 -26.72 3.92
N ARG A 92 0.65 -26.11 4.85
CA ARG A 92 0.12 -26.74 6.06
C ARG A 92 -1.32 -26.28 6.29
N GLY A 93 -2.10 -27.11 6.97
CA GLY A 93 -3.51 -26.82 7.29
C GLY A 93 -4.46 -27.27 6.17
N ASN A 94 -5.56 -26.55 5.98
CA ASN A 94 -6.55 -26.93 4.97
C ASN A 94 -6.10 -26.56 3.55
N SER A 95 -6.59 -27.28 2.55
CA SER A 95 -6.24 -27.05 1.14
C SER A 95 -6.79 -25.76 0.55
N LEU A 96 -7.71 -25.06 1.24
CA LEU A 96 -8.25 -23.79 0.80
C LEU A 96 -7.19 -22.71 0.73
N GLY A 97 -6.29 -22.65 1.75
CA GLY A 97 -5.21 -21.66 1.79
C GLY A 97 -4.26 -21.83 0.62
N GLU A 98 -3.79 -23.04 0.34
CA GLU A 98 -2.91 -23.28 -0.80
C GLU A 98 -3.59 -22.89 -2.12
N ARG A 99 -4.85 -23.24 -2.30
CA ARG A 99 -5.61 -22.89 -3.51
C ARG A 99 -5.75 -21.36 -3.68
N ILE A 100 -6.05 -20.64 -2.59
CA ILE A 100 -6.14 -19.17 -2.62
C ILE A 100 -4.78 -18.54 -2.96
N VAL A 101 -3.69 -19.02 -2.34
CA VAL A 101 -2.34 -18.51 -2.59
C VAL A 101 -1.90 -18.79 -4.04
N ARG A 102 -2.19 -19.98 -4.59
CA ARG A 102 -1.92 -20.29 -6.00
C ARG A 102 -2.67 -19.36 -6.94
N GLU A 103 -3.95 -19.11 -6.68
CA GLU A 103 -4.76 -18.19 -7.48
C GLU A 103 -4.22 -16.75 -7.39
N LEU A 104 -3.81 -16.30 -6.19
CA LEU A 104 -3.20 -14.98 -5.99
C LEU A 104 -1.89 -14.84 -6.78
N LEU A 105 -0.97 -15.80 -6.63
CA LEU A 105 0.33 -15.79 -7.31
C LEU A 105 0.20 -15.94 -8.83
N SER A 106 -0.73 -16.75 -9.31
CA SER A 106 -1.04 -16.84 -10.75
C SER A 106 -1.48 -15.50 -11.31
N ARG A 107 -2.31 -14.74 -10.56
CA ARG A 107 -2.74 -13.40 -10.97
C ARG A 107 -1.61 -12.39 -10.93
N GLU A 108 -0.75 -12.47 -9.92
CA GLU A 108 0.45 -11.62 -9.82
C GLU A 108 1.35 -11.86 -11.04
N THR A 109 1.59 -13.13 -11.40
CA THR A 109 2.33 -13.53 -12.61
C THR A 109 1.69 -12.99 -13.89
N ASP A 110 0.36 -13.13 -14.04
CA ASP A 110 -0.37 -12.59 -15.18
C ASP A 110 -0.29 -11.05 -15.28
N SER A 111 -0.24 -10.36 -14.14
CA SER A 111 -0.19 -8.89 -14.08
C SER A 111 1.15 -8.32 -14.51
N VAL A 112 2.25 -9.05 -14.25
CA VAL A 112 3.59 -8.63 -14.64
C VAL A 112 3.70 -8.46 -16.16
N GLY A 113 3.12 -9.37 -16.94
CA GLY A 113 3.05 -9.25 -18.40
C GLY A 113 2.13 -8.12 -18.90
N ARG A 114 1.33 -7.50 -18.01
CA ARG A 114 0.39 -6.40 -18.29
C ARG A 114 0.72 -5.14 -17.50
N LYS A 115 1.97 -4.94 -17.14
CA LYS A 115 2.39 -3.85 -16.25
C LYS A 115 1.84 -2.50 -16.69
N HIS A 116 1.91 -2.17 -17.97
CA HIS A 116 1.39 -0.92 -18.52
C HIS A 116 -0.12 -0.74 -18.27
N ASP A 117 -0.89 -1.83 -18.29
CA ASP A 117 -2.35 -1.80 -18.08
C ASP A 117 -2.74 -1.82 -16.60
N THR A 118 -1.83 -2.14 -15.69
CA THR A 118 -2.12 -2.36 -14.26
C THR A 118 -1.41 -1.38 -13.33
N GLU A 119 -0.42 -0.64 -13.80
CA GLU A 119 0.33 0.33 -13.01
C GLU A 119 -0.55 1.48 -12.49
N ILE A 120 -0.20 2.01 -11.34
CA ILE A 120 -0.86 3.18 -10.76
C ILE A 120 -0.31 4.44 -11.44
N SER A 121 -0.94 4.82 -12.55
CA SER A 121 -0.58 5.96 -13.39
C SER A 121 -1.82 6.71 -13.88
N ARG A 122 -1.65 7.92 -14.39
CA ARG A 122 -2.73 8.70 -15.01
C ARG A 122 -3.34 8.03 -16.24
N ALA A 123 -2.65 7.10 -16.87
CA ALA A 123 -3.21 6.30 -17.97
C ALA A 123 -4.33 5.38 -17.48
N ASN A 124 -4.22 4.86 -16.26
CA ASN A 124 -5.12 3.84 -15.71
C ASN A 124 -6.10 4.38 -14.66
N TYR A 125 -5.79 5.53 -14.03
CA TYR A 125 -6.53 6.06 -12.90
C TYR A 125 -6.80 7.56 -12.98
N ASP A 126 -7.92 7.98 -12.41
CA ASP A 126 -8.15 9.35 -11.97
C ASP A 126 -7.71 9.46 -10.51
N PHE A 127 -6.98 10.55 -10.20
CA PHE A 127 -6.43 10.83 -8.87
C PHE A 127 -7.14 12.01 -8.23
N VAL A 128 -7.49 11.86 -6.96
CA VAL A 128 -7.99 12.96 -6.13
C VAL A 128 -7.09 13.11 -4.92
N PHE A 129 -6.43 14.24 -4.77
CA PHE A 129 -5.62 14.52 -3.59
C PHE A 129 -6.52 14.64 -2.36
N LEU A 130 -6.23 13.86 -1.33
CA LEU A 130 -6.98 13.85 -0.07
C LEU A 130 -6.30 14.69 1.00
N ARG A 131 -5.02 14.44 1.24
CA ARG A 131 -4.26 15.08 2.31
C ARG A 131 -2.77 14.81 2.23
N ARG A 132 -2.00 15.61 2.97
CA ARG A 132 -0.65 15.29 3.40
C ARG A 132 -0.71 14.82 4.85
N GLN A 133 0.01 13.77 5.18
CA GLN A 133 0.12 13.23 6.54
C GLN A 133 1.55 12.79 6.82
N ASN A 134 1.83 12.39 8.07
CA ASN A 134 3.10 11.77 8.43
C ASN A 134 2.85 10.33 8.84
N PHE A 135 3.70 9.41 8.38
CA PHE A 135 3.83 8.06 8.90
C PHE A 135 5.13 8.00 9.74
N GLY A 136 5.00 8.12 11.06
CA GLY A 136 6.13 8.43 11.92
C GLY A 136 6.73 9.79 11.55
N ILE A 137 8.00 9.80 11.14
CA ILE A 137 8.72 11.01 10.69
C ILE A 137 8.65 11.22 9.18
N VAL A 138 8.10 10.27 8.43
CA VAL A 138 8.08 10.29 6.96
C VAL A 138 6.80 10.99 6.47
N PRO A 139 6.90 12.12 5.76
CA PRO A 139 5.74 12.77 5.18
C PRO A 139 5.25 12.00 3.95
N GLU A 140 3.93 11.89 3.81
CA GLU A 140 3.26 11.18 2.72
C GLU A 140 2.16 12.04 2.11
N TYR A 141 1.97 11.89 0.80
CA TYR A 141 0.78 12.34 0.08
C TYR A 141 -0.21 11.19 -0.03
N VAL A 142 -1.48 11.46 0.25
CA VAL A 142 -2.55 10.46 0.13
C VAL A 142 -3.50 10.88 -0.98
N PHE A 143 -3.70 9.96 -1.93
CA PHE A 143 -4.64 10.13 -3.02
C PHE A 143 -5.73 9.07 -2.97
N ALA A 144 -6.96 9.45 -3.30
CA ALA A 144 -7.95 8.48 -3.75
C ALA A 144 -7.69 8.17 -5.23
N ILE A 145 -7.80 6.91 -5.59
CA ILE A 145 -7.60 6.40 -6.95
C ILE A 145 -8.87 5.74 -7.46
N PHE A 146 -9.26 6.13 -8.68
CA PHE A 146 -10.45 5.63 -9.36
C PHE A 146 -10.03 5.03 -10.69
N PRO A 147 -10.19 3.70 -10.88
CA PRO A 147 -9.83 3.06 -12.14
C PRO A 147 -10.67 3.58 -13.30
N LYS A 148 -10.02 3.91 -14.41
CA LYS A 148 -10.69 4.33 -15.66
C LYS A 148 -11.39 3.18 -16.38
N ARG A 149 -11.03 1.93 -16.01
CA ARG A 149 -11.59 0.69 -16.57
C ARG A 149 -12.05 -0.23 -15.46
N LYS A 150 -13.07 -1.03 -15.75
CA LYS A 150 -13.65 -2.00 -14.81
C LYS A 150 -12.98 -3.37 -14.97
N GLU A 151 -11.75 -3.48 -14.46
CA GLU A 151 -10.93 -4.68 -14.57
C GLU A 151 -10.53 -5.25 -13.19
N LYS A 152 -10.28 -6.58 -13.16
CA LYS A 152 -9.99 -7.33 -11.92
C LYS A 152 -8.63 -7.02 -11.30
N TYR A 153 -7.71 -6.43 -12.07
CA TYR A 153 -6.36 -6.08 -11.62
C TYR A 153 -6.23 -4.62 -11.16
N LEU A 154 -7.24 -3.80 -11.41
CA LEU A 154 -7.28 -2.41 -10.96
C LEU A 154 -8.01 -2.30 -9.63
N LEU A 155 -7.53 -1.40 -8.75
CA LEU A 155 -8.09 -1.18 -7.42
C LEU A 155 -8.76 0.20 -7.36
N ARG A 156 -9.93 0.28 -6.75
CA ARG A 156 -10.51 1.54 -6.29
C ARG A 156 -10.20 1.71 -4.81
N GLY A 157 -9.57 2.80 -4.44
CA GLY A 157 -9.19 3.00 -3.04
C GLY A 157 -8.28 4.17 -2.82
N GLN A 158 -7.23 3.97 -2.04
CA GLN A 158 -6.24 5.00 -1.71
C GLN A 158 -4.82 4.53 -1.98
N VAL A 159 -3.95 5.48 -2.27
CA VAL A 159 -2.51 5.27 -2.40
C VAL A 159 -1.77 6.29 -1.53
N TRP A 160 -0.75 5.83 -0.82
CA TRP A 160 0.16 6.63 0.00
C TRP A 160 1.50 6.72 -0.72
N VAL A 161 1.91 7.93 -0.98
CA VAL A 161 3.13 8.25 -1.72
C VAL A 161 4.09 8.97 -0.81
N ASP A 162 5.29 8.46 -0.66
CA ASP A 162 6.37 9.12 0.07
C ASP A 162 6.67 10.50 -0.53
N ALA A 163 6.67 11.54 0.29
CA ALA A 163 6.81 12.91 -0.20
C ALA A 163 8.23 13.29 -0.63
N ALA A 164 9.24 12.50 -0.27
CA ALA A 164 10.63 12.72 -0.64
C ALA A 164 11.04 11.91 -1.87
N SER A 165 10.73 10.60 -1.87
CA SER A 165 11.11 9.68 -2.94
C SER A 165 10.05 9.51 -4.03
N PHE A 166 8.82 9.96 -3.81
CA PHE A 166 7.65 9.76 -4.68
C PHE A 166 7.32 8.28 -4.97
N ARG A 167 7.81 7.37 -4.12
CA ARG A 167 7.52 5.95 -4.20
C ARG A 167 6.20 5.63 -3.49
N ILE A 168 5.45 4.70 -4.03
CA ILE A 168 4.24 4.18 -3.37
C ILE A 168 4.67 3.36 -2.17
N ARG A 169 4.20 3.73 -0.97
CA ARG A 169 4.43 3.00 0.28
C ARG A 169 3.30 2.04 0.64
N ARG A 170 2.07 2.42 0.28
CA ARG A 170 0.88 1.64 0.58
C ARG A 170 -0.17 1.85 -0.51
N VAL A 171 -0.87 0.77 -0.82
CA VAL A 171 -2.10 0.79 -1.62
C VAL A 171 -3.16 0.05 -0.84
N GLU A 172 -4.36 0.61 -0.77
CA GLU A 172 -5.50 -0.01 -0.10
C GLU A 172 -6.75 0.20 -0.93
N GLY A 173 -7.57 -0.84 -1.07
CA GLY A 173 -8.81 -0.71 -1.81
C GLY A 173 -9.46 -2.02 -2.16
N VAL A 174 -10.46 -1.90 -3.02
CA VAL A 174 -11.25 -3.02 -3.54
C VAL A 174 -11.01 -3.19 -5.04
N PRO A 175 -10.99 -4.40 -5.59
CA PRO A 175 -10.88 -4.60 -7.03
C PRO A 175 -12.01 -3.88 -7.78
N ALA A 176 -11.69 -3.21 -8.89
CA ALA A 176 -12.67 -2.54 -9.74
C ALA A 176 -13.70 -3.53 -10.34
N LYS A 177 -13.33 -4.80 -10.41
CA LYS A 177 -14.18 -5.92 -10.77
C LYS A 177 -13.85 -7.09 -9.85
N ILE A 178 -14.86 -7.65 -9.18
CA ILE A 178 -14.69 -8.84 -8.34
C ILE A 178 -14.15 -9.99 -9.21
N PRO A 179 -13.00 -10.58 -8.82
CA PRO A 179 -12.28 -11.50 -9.69
C PRO A 179 -12.93 -12.88 -9.85
N SER A 180 -13.85 -13.26 -8.97
CA SER A 180 -14.47 -14.58 -9.00
C SER A 180 -15.90 -14.54 -8.45
N PHE A 181 -16.81 -15.35 -9.02
CA PHE A 181 -18.23 -15.39 -8.63
C PHE A 181 -18.46 -15.90 -7.19
N TRP A 182 -17.53 -16.68 -6.65
CA TRP A 182 -17.60 -17.19 -5.27
C TRP A 182 -17.15 -16.20 -4.20
N LEU A 183 -16.52 -15.11 -4.63
CA LEU A 183 -16.19 -13.98 -3.75
C LEU A 183 -17.33 -12.96 -3.75
N LYS A 184 -17.65 -12.44 -2.57
CA LYS A 184 -18.65 -11.39 -2.42
C LYS A 184 -18.01 -10.03 -2.30
N ASP A 185 -17.09 -9.89 -1.36
CA ASP A 185 -16.38 -8.66 -1.07
C ASP A 185 -14.88 -8.99 -0.92
N ILE A 186 -14.02 -8.06 -1.34
CA ILE A 186 -12.56 -8.16 -1.18
C ILE A 186 -12.05 -6.78 -0.82
N HIS A 187 -11.27 -6.69 0.22
CA HIS A 187 -10.47 -5.52 0.57
C HIS A 187 -9.00 -5.92 0.63
N LEU A 188 -8.14 -5.16 -0.05
CA LEU A 188 -6.73 -5.46 -0.19
C LEU A 188 -5.90 -4.30 0.37
N THR A 189 -4.81 -4.65 1.05
CA THR A 189 -3.77 -3.72 1.46
C THR A 189 -2.41 -4.30 1.05
N LEU A 190 -1.63 -3.51 0.33
CA LEU A 190 -0.24 -3.81 -0.01
C LEU A 190 0.65 -2.75 0.60
N GLN A 191 1.75 -3.15 1.21
CA GLN A 191 2.78 -2.23 1.69
C GLN A 191 4.09 -2.52 0.97
N PHE A 192 4.82 -1.45 0.68
CA PHE A 192 6.07 -1.50 -0.06
C PHE A 192 7.19 -0.93 0.80
N ALA A 193 8.36 -1.52 0.71
CA ALA A 193 9.57 -1.04 1.37
C ALA A 193 10.80 -1.38 0.53
N GLU A 194 11.92 -0.81 0.93
CA GLU A 194 13.21 -1.14 0.34
C GLU A 194 13.72 -2.46 0.94
N GLU A 195 14.01 -3.42 0.07
CA GLU A 195 14.65 -4.69 0.41
C GLU A 195 15.78 -4.95 -0.58
N GLY A 196 17.03 -5.05 -0.08
CA GLY A 196 18.20 -5.29 -0.92
C GLY A 196 18.43 -4.24 -2.00
N GLY A 197 18.13 -2.96 -1.73
CA GLY A 197 18.24 -1.86 -2.69
C GLY A 197 17.11 -1.76 -3.71
N MET A 198 16.11 -2.64 -3.63
CA MET A 198 14.94 -2.69 -4.50
C MET A 198 13.67 -2.29 -3.75
N TRP A 199 12.73 -1.61 -4.41
CA TRP A 199 11.43 -1.26 -3.84
C TRP A 199 10.40 -2.32 -4.14
N LEU A 200 10.10 -3.17 -3.14
CA LEU A 200 9.28 -4.36 -3.31
C LEU A 200 8.01 -4.33 -2.45
N PRO A 201 6.95 -5.02 -2.85
CA PRO A 201 5.82 -5.31 -1.96
C PRO A 201 6.29 -6.25 -0.85
N VAL A 202 6.30 -5.76 0.40
CA VAL A 202 6.79 -6.51 1.58
C VAL A 202 5.67 -7.19 2.36
N THR A 203 4.49 -6.56 2.42
CA THR A 203 3.30 -7.16 3.03
C THR A 203 2.10 -7.10 2.11
N PHE A 204 1.25 -8.10 2.26
CA PHE A 204 -0.04 -8.21 1.62
C PHE A 204 -1.07 -8.61 2.68
N ASP A 205 -2.17 -7.88 2.76
CA ASP A 205 -3.33 -8.23 3.58
C ASP A 205 -4.58 -8.22 2.70
N GLY A 206 -5.35 -9.28 2.75
CA GLY A 206 -6.60 -9.40 2.02
C GLY A 206 -7.71 -9.90 2.94
N ILE A 207 -8.80 -9.12 3.06
CA ILE A 207 -10.02 -9.55 3.71
C ILE A 207 -11.04 -9.85 2.62
N ALA A 208 -11.60 -11.05 2.62
CA ALA A 208 -12.57 -11.46 1.62
C ALA A 208 -13.73 -12.23 2.24
N THR A 209 -14.95 -11.91 1.79
CA THR A 209 -16.13 -12.71 2.09
C THR A 209 -16.32 -13.76 0.98
N ILE A 210 -16.19 -15.02 1.35
CA ILE A 210 -16.43 -16.17 0.47
C ILE A 210 -17.88 -16.61 0.62
N ARG A 211 -18.61 -16.70 -0.50
CA ARG A 211 -20.01 -17.16 -0.49
C ARG A 211 -20.10 -18.55 0.15
N LEU A 212 -21.04 -18.74 1.07
CA LEU A 212 -21.29 -19.96 1.84
C LEU A 212 -20.25 -20.31 2.91
N PHE A 213 -19.04 -19.70 2.88
CA PHE A 213 -17.97 -20.02 3.84
C PHE A 213 -17.67 -18.89 4.83
N GLY A 214 -18.18 -17.67 4.59
CA GLY A 214 -17.98 -16.52 5.46
C GLY A 214 -16.72 -15.73 5.15
N GLU A 215 -16.28 -14.95 6.14
CA GLU A 215 -15.12 -14.07 6.02
C GLU A 215 -13.80 -14.80 6.27
N TYR A 216 -12.81 -14.48 5.47
CA TYR A 216 -11.43 -14.93 5.60
C TYR A 216 -10.47 -13.76 5.48
N THR A 217 -9.38 -13.82 6.24
CA THR A 217 -8.25 -12.91 6.14
C THR A 217 -7.03 -13.69 5.64
N LEU A 218 -6.41 -13.21 4.57
CA LEU A 218 -5.14 -13.71 4.08
C LEU A 218 -4.07 -12.66 4.34
N THR A 219 -3.02 -13.02 5.06
CA THR A 219 -1.83 -12.18 5.23
C THR A 219 -0.66 -12.78 4.45
N GLY A 220 0.18 -11.93 3.87
CA GLY A 220 1.43 -12.32 3.20
C GLY A 220 2.57 -11.43 3.67
N LEU A 221 3.72 -12.03 3.95
CA LEU A 221 4.93 -11.34 4.40
C LEU A 221 6.15 -11.89 3.68
N ASN A 222 6.96 -11.01 3.09
CA ASN A 222 8.28 -11.41 2.62
C ASN A 222 9.17 -11.74 3.82
N THR A 223 9.76 -12.93 3.83
CA THR A 223 10.64 -13.38 4.92
C THR A 223 12.11 -13.39 4.52
N ARG A 224 12.39 -13.37 3.21
CA ARG A 224 13.74 -13.30 2.66
C ARG A 224 13.67 -12.75 1.24
N SER A 225 14.52 -11.77 0.94
CA SER A 225 14.84 -11.35 -0.42
C SER A 225 16.33 -11.64 -0.68
N SER A 226 16.66 -12.09 -1.88
CA SER A 226 18.04 -12.25 -2.34
C SER A 226 18.15 -11.83 -3.80
N GLU A 227 19.22 -11.13 -4.14
CA GLU A 227 19.61 -10.99 -5.53
C GLU A 227 19.85 -12.38 -6.10
N THR A 228 19.21 -12.71 -7.20
CA THR A 228 19.56 -13.93 -7.94
C THR A 228 20.86 -13.62 -8.67
N LEU A 229 21.97 -14.04 -8.08
CA LEU A 229 23.21 -14.15 -8.83
C LEU A 229 22.92 -15.17 -9.95
N SER A 230 22.76 -14.67 -11.17
CA SER A 230 22.69 -15.53 -12.35
C SER A 230 24.05 -16.19 -12.52
N ASP A 231 24.17 -17.46 -12.12
CA ASP A 231 25.20 -18.31 -12.68
C ASP A 231 24.94 -18.38 -14.18
N PRO A 232 25.94 -18.06 -15.02
CA PRO A 232 25.78 -18.21 -16.47
C PRO A 232 25.51 -19.69 -16.79
N PRO A 233 24.62 -20.00 -17.71
CA PRO A 233 24.40 -21.37 -18.14
C PRO A 233 25.70 -21.97 -18.66
N LYS A 234 26.08 -23.15 -18.12
CA LYS A 234 27.15 -23.97 -18.61
C LYS A 234 26.78 -24.58 -19.94
#